data_b78c9714c4de9825bbf407ef3ab83ddb
#
_entry.id   b78c9714c4de9825bbf407ef3ab83ddb
#
_cell.length_a   1.000
_cell.length_b   1.000
_cell.length_c   1.000
_cell.angle_alpha   90.00
_cell.angle_beta   90.00
_cell.angle_gamma   90.00
#
_symmetry.space_group_name_H-M   'P 1'
#
loop_
_entity.id
_entity.type
_entity.pdbx_description
1 polymer ?
#
loop_
_entity_poly.entity_id
_entity_poly.type
_entity_poly.pdbx_seq_one_letter_code
_entity_poly.pdbx_strand_id
1 'polypeptide(L)'
;LSLEGIGAVLQMEDEFTKIVRIVPGGPADKQGTLAAEDKIIGVAQDDADMVDVIGWRLDDVVDLIRGKKDSRVRLEVIPSTSEGGDKTTVVAIIRDKVKLEEQAAKSEVIELQQGDENFRAGVITVPAFYMDFEAYRQRDPNFKSTSRDVMKLIIDLKKEGVDGIILDLRNNGGGSLYEATSLTDLFIHPGPVVQIRHADQHVSREQRARQRPFYDGPLIVLINR
;
A
#
# COMPACT_ATOMS: atom_id res chain seq x y z
N LEU A 1 4.84 3.80 9.45
CA LEU A 1 4.72 4.80 8.38
C LEU A 1 3.56 5.71 8.68
N SER A 2 3.82 6.96 8.94
CA SER A 2 2.77 7.96 8.94
C SER A 2 2.98 8.85 7.71
N LEU A 3 2.06 8.79 6.76
CA LEU A 3 1.95 9.80 5.73
C LEU A 3 1.04 10.92 6.25
N GLU A 4 1.41 12.17 6.02
CA GLU A 4 0.54 13.29 6.34
C GLU A 4 -0.29 13.65 5.11
N GLY A 5 -1.60 13.58 5.23
CA GLY A 5 -2.52 13.80 4.13
C GLY A 5 -3.96 13.48 4.49
N ILE A 6 -4.76 13.14 3.47
CA ILE A 6 -6.20 12.87 3.64
C ILE A 6 -6.54 11.39 3.89
N GLY A 7 -5.63 10.46 3.62
CA GLY A 7 -5.92 9.02 3.74
C GLY A 7 -6.78 8.47 2.60
N ALA A 8 -6.39 8.72 1.36
CA ALA A 8 -6.98 8.13 0.17
C ALA A 8 -5.89 7.53 -0.74
N VAL A 9 -6.21 6.44 -1.41
CA VAL A 9 -5.41 5.86 -2.49
C VAL A 9 -5.96 6.35 -3.81
N LEU A 10 -5.08 6.94 -4.62
CA LEU A 10 -5.44 7.62 -5.86
C LEU A 10 -4.82 6.91 -7.05
N GLN A 11 -5.50 6.98 -8.20
CA GLN A 11 -5.06 6.46 -9.48
C GLN A 11 -5.49 7.40 -10.60
N MET A 12 -4.72 7.43 -11.70
CA MET A 12 -5.20 8.07 -12.94
C MET A 12 -6.19 7.15 -13.64
N GLU A 13 -7.31 7.73 -14.06
CA GLU A 13 -8.27 7.12 -14.96
C GLU A 13 -8.60 8.16 -16.03
N ASP A 14 -8.12 7.92 -17.25
CA ASP A 14 -8.15 8.89 -18.34
C ASP A 14 -7.48 10.22 -17.93
N GLU A 15 -8.21 11.31 -17.91
CA GLU A 15 -7.74 12.63 -17.51
C GLU A 15 -8.03 12.99 -16.04
N PHE A 16 -8.65 12.06 -15.28
CA PHE A 16 -9.09 12.33 -13.92
C PHE A 16 -8.21 11.60 -12.89
N THR A 17 -8.00 12.24 -11.74
CA THR A 17 -7.48 11.58 -10.55
C THR A 17 -8.64 10.94 -9.79
N LYS A 18 -8.73 9.61 -9.82
CA LYS A 18 -9.80 8.84 -9.18
C LYS A 18 -9.38 8.32 -7.81
N ILE A 19 -10.32 8.32 -6.86
CA ILE A 19 -10.15 7.67 -5.56
C ILE A 19 -10.41 6.16 -5.73
N VAL A 20 -9.37 5.36 -5.57
CA VAL A 20 -9.49 3.89 -5.62
C VAL A 20 -10.10 3.35 -4.33
N ARG A 21 -9.66 3.89 -3.19
CA ARG A 21 -10.19 3.54 -1.87
C ARG A 21 -9.85 4.60 -0.83
N ILE A 22 -10.64 4.68 0.21
CA ILE A 22 -10.37 5.46 1.41
C ILE A 22 -9.62 4.57 2.40
N VAL A 23 -8.59 5.14 3.05
CA VAL A 23 -7.82 4.44 4.09
C VAL A 23 -8.60 4.50 5.40
N PRO A 24 -9.03 3.36 5.95
CA PRO A 24 -9.77 3.31 7.20
C PRO A 24 -9.00 3.99 8.34
N GLY A 25 -9.72 4.69 9.21
CA GLY A 25 -9.15 5.49 10.30
C GLY A 25 -8.42 6.76 9.86
N GLY A 26 -8.29 7.00 8.55
CA GLY A 26 -7.72 8.22 7.99
C GLY A 26 -8.68 9.43 8.05
N PRO A 27 -8.19 10.66 7.76
CA PRO A 27 -9.03 11.85 7.77
C PRO A 27 -10.28 11.78 6.88
N ALA A 28 -10.14 11.29 5.65
CA ALA A 28 -11.27 11.14 4.72
C ALA A 28 -12.30 10.13 5.21
N ASP A 29 -11.84 9.02 5.82
CA ASP A 29 -12.72 8.00 6.40
C ASP A 29 -13.51 8.54 7.58
N LYS A 30 -12.83 9.23 8.51
CA LYS A 30 -13.48 9.85 9.68
C LYS A 30 -14.53 10.88 9.31
N GLN A 31 -14.31 11.58 8.20
CA GLN A 31 -15.24 12.60 7.72
C GLN A 31 -16.41 11.98 6.93
N GLY A 32 -16.19 10.87 6.21
CA GLY A 32 -17.21 10.11 5.51
C GLY A 32 -17.85 10.80 4.32
N THR A 33 -17.20 11.83 3.73
CA THR A 33 -17.75 12.60 2.60
C THR A 33 -17.15 12.22 1.25
N LEU A 34 -16.02 11.52 1.23
CA LEU A 34 -15.41 10.95 0.02
C LEU A 34 -15.67 9.46 -0.06
N ALA A 35 -15.84 8.97 -1.26
CA ALA A 35 -16.03 7.55 -1.55
C ALA A 35 -15.02 7.03 -2.58
N ALA A 36 -14.89 5.70 -2.67
CA ALA A 36 -14.23 5.09 -3.81
C ALA A 36 -14.98 5.44 -5.11
N GLU A 37 -14.25 5.54 -6.21
CA GLU A 37 -14.69 5.91 -7.55
C GLU A 37 -15.02 7.42 -7.71
N ASP A 38 -14.95 8.24 -6.65
CA ASP A 38 -15.04 9.71 -6.81
C ASP A 38 -13.84 10.22 -7.62
N LYS A 39 -14.08 11.21 -8.51
CA LYS A 39 -13.06 11.81 -9.36
C LYS A 39 -12.71 13.21 -8.84
N ILE A 40 -11.44 13.46 -8.55
CA ILE A 40 -10.93 14.76 -8.11
C ILE A 40 -10.63 15.60 -9.34
N ILE A 41 -11.24 16.78 -9.41
CA ILE A 41 -11.08 17.74 -10.52
C ILE A 41 -10.45 19.04 -10.08
N GLY A 42 -10.48 19.34 -8.78
CA GLY A 42 -9.88 20.55 -8.24
C GLY A 42 -9.29 20.35 -6.86
N VAL A 43 -8.22 21.09 -6.55
CA VAL A 43 -7.55 21.09 -5.25
C VAL A 43 -7.26 22.53 -4.82
N ALA A 44 -7.57 22.87 -3.58
CA ALA A 44 -7.22 24.16 -2.98
C ALA A 44 -6.64 24.00 -1.57
N GLN A 45 -5.72 24.88 -1.22
CA GLN A 45 -5.15 24.96 0.13
C GLN A 45 -5.96 26.00 0.94
N ASP A 46 -6.37 25.64 2.13
CA ASP A 46 -7.12 26.52 3.04
C ASP A 46 -8.24 27.31 2.32
N ASP A 47 -8.13 28.64 2.26
CA ASP A 47 -9.08 29.54 1.60
C ASP A 47 -8.61 30.05 0.22
N ALA A 48 -7.50 29.48 -0.31
CA ALA A 48 -6.99 29.84 -1.63
C ALA A 48 -7.95 29.43 -2.77
N ASP A 49 -7.73 29.97 -3.95
CA ASP A 49 -8.50 29.61 -5.13
C ASP A 49 -8.35 28.12 -5.48
N MET A 50 -9.41 27.54 -6.05
CA MET A 50 -9.40 26.17 -6.53
C MET A 50 -8.52 26.05 -7.77
N VAL A 51 -7.58 25.14 -7.74
CA VAL A 51 -6.71 24.78 -8.88
C VAL A 51 -7.34 23.61 -9.60
N ASP A 52 -7.66 23.78 -10.87
CA ASP A 52 -8.09 22.69 -11.75
C ASP A 52 -6.92 21.71 -11.97
N VAL A 53 -7.16 20.44 -11.72
CA VAL A 53 -6.14 19.37 -11.82
C VAL A 53 -6.48 18.31 -12.87
N ILE A 54 -7.49 18.57 -13.72
CA ILE A 54 -7.85 17.67 -14.82
C ILE A 54 -6.67 17.56 -15.79
N GLY A 55 -6.29 16.35 -16.16
CA GLY A 55 -5.16 16.09 -17.06
C GLY A 55 -3.77 16.24 -16.41
N TRP A 56 -3.68 16.56 -15.13
CA TRP A 56 -2.40 16.64 -14.43
C TRP A 56 -1.83 15.25 -14.18
N ARG A 57 -0.52 15.18 -14.00
CA ARG A 57 0.12 13.93 -13.56
C ARG A 57 -0.28 13.60 -12.13
N LEU A 58 -0.46 12.32 -11.85
CA LEU A 58 -0.88 11.85 -10.53
C LEU A 58 0.03 12.37 -9.41
N ASP A 59 1.35 12.35 -9.62
CA ASP A 59 2.32 12.79 -8.61
C ASP A 59 2.12 14.27 -8.26
N ASP A 60 1.87 15.13 -9.25
CA ASP A 60 1.65 16.56 -9.04
C ASP A 60 0.34 16.82 -8.27
N VAL A 61 -0.72 16.07 -8.56
CA VAL A 61 -1.99 16.13 -7.81
C VAL A 61 -1.81 15.64 -6.39
N VAL A 62 -1.10 14.53 -6.21
CA VAL A 62 -0.80 13.95 -4.89
C VAL A 62 -0.02 14.94 -4.03
N ASP A 63 0.95 15.66 -4.61
CA ASP A 63 1.74 16.66 -3.89
C ASP A 63 0.88 17.85 -3.43
N LEU A 64 -0.13 18.26 -4.21
CA LEU A 64 -1.11 19.27 -3.77
C LEU A 64 -2.03 18.76 -2.65
N ILE A 65 -2.41 17.49 -2.70
CA ILE A 65 -3.32 16.89 -1.71
C ILE A 65 -2.60 16.60 -0.40
N ARG A 66 -1.34 16.20 -0.44
CA ARG A 66 -0.49 16.02 0.75
C ARG A 66 -0.21 17.36 1.43
N GLY A 67 0.17 17.33 2.68
CA GLY A 67 0.55 18.52 3.43
C GLY A 67 0.61 18.24 4.91
N LYS A 68 1.07 19.22 5.67
CA LYS A 68 1.29 19.10 7.12
C LYS A 68 0.01 18.73 7.86
N LYS A 69 0.16 17.91 8.88
CA LYS A 69 -0.89 17.65 9.86
C LYS A 69 -1.56 18.96 10.30
N ASP A 70 -2.87 18.91 10.54
CA ASP A 70 -3.74 20.01 10.95
C ASP A 70 -3.94 21.12 9.88
N SER A 71 -3.31 21.02 8.70
CA SER A 71 -3.63 21.90 7.57
C SER A 71 -4.89 21.43 6.83
N ARG A 72 -5.60 22.38 6.20
CA ARG A 72 -6.84 22.10 5.46
C ARG A 72 -6.57 22.03 3.97
N VAL A 73 -7.13 21.02 3.30
CA VAL A 73 -7.24 20.93 1.85
C VAL A 73 -8.72 20.89 1.45
N ARG A 74 -9.07 21.57 0.38
CA ARG A 74 -10.39 21.45 -0.24
C ARG A 74 -10.25 20.73 -1.58
N LEU A 75 -11.09 19.74 -1.79
CA LEU A 75 -11.14 18.96 -3.01
C LEU A 75 -12.47 19.22 -3.69
N GLU A 76 -12.44 19.59 -4.96
CA GLU A 76 -13.61 19.56 -5.81
C GLU A 76 -13.67 18.20 -6.47
N VAL A 77 -14.78 17.48 -6.27
CA VAL A 77 -14.94 16.12 -6.74
C VAL A 77 -16.23 15.93 -7.51
N ILE A 78 -16.20 15.05 -8.49
CA ILE A 78 -17.39 14.46 -9.11
C ILE A 78 -17.69 13.18 -8.33
N PRO A 79 -18.80 13.12 -7.53
CA PRO A 79 -19.16 11.93 -6.80
C PRO A 79 -19.46 10.75 -7.74
N SER A 80 -19.06 9.56 -7.36
CA SER A 80 -19.36 8.32 -8.11
C SER A 80 -20.86 8.04 -8.27
N THR A 81 -21.68 8.62 -7.39
CA THR A 81 -23.14 8.54 -7.43
C THR A 81 -23.80 9.56 -8.36
N SER A 82 -23.04 10.48 -8.98
CA SER A 82 -23.57 11.50 -9.87
C SER A 82 -23.89 10.92 -11.24
N GLU A 83 -25.17 10.68 -11.53
CA GLU A 83 -25.62 10.31 -12.87
C GLU A 83 -25.35 11.48 -13.85
N GLY A 84 -24.49 11.24 -14.85
CA GLY A 84 -24.15 12.22 -15.90
C GLY A 84 -22.92 13.11 -15.63
N GLY A 85 -22.31 13.05 -14.46
CA GLY A 85 -21.06 13.79 -14.17
C GLY A 85 -21.22 15.31 -13.98
N ASP A 86 -22.45 15.83 -13.98
CA ASP A 86 -22.74 17.28 -13.99
C ASP A 86 -22.74 17.94 -12.61
N LYS A 87 -22.66 17.15 -11.53
CA LYS A 87 -22.68 17.69 -10.16
C LYS A 87 -21.31 17.52 -9.52
N THR A 88 -20.71 18.62 -9.17
CA THR A 88 -19.49 18.66 -8.37
C THR A 88 -19.81 18.99 -6.91
N THR A 89 -18.95 18.53 -6.01
CA THR A 89 -19.04 18.83 -4.57
C THR A 89 -17.67 19.23 -4.07
N VAL A 90 -17.62 20.28 -3.25
CA VAL A 90 -16.38 20.69 -2.60
C VAL A 90 -16.34 20.08 -1.19
N VAL A 91 -15.32 19.26 -0.94
CA VAL A 91 -15.07 18.61 0.33
C VAL A 91 -13.83 19.21 0.97
N ALA A 92 -13.95 19.71 2.20
CA ALA A 92 -12.83 20.23 2.96
C ALA A 92 -12.37 19.18 3.98
N ILE A 93 -11.09 18.83 3.96
CA ILE A 93 -10.51 17.81 4.85
C ILE A 93 -9.34 18.42 5.63
N ILE A 94 -9.32 18.19 6.93
CA ILE A 94 -8.15 18.50 7.76
C ILE A 94 -7.19 17.32 7.66
N ARG A 95 -5.98 17.58 7.18
CA ARG A 95 -4.93 16.57 7.07
C ARG A 95 -4.51 16.08 8.43
N ASP A 96 -4.22 14.81 8.54
CA ASP A 96 -3.65 14.21 9.75
C ASP A 96 -2.61 13.15 9.35
N LYS A 97 -1.93 12.61 10.33
CA LYS A 97 -1.10 11.42 10.16
C LYS A 97 -2.01 10.25 9.82
N VAL A 98 -1.87 9.75 8.61
CA VAL A 98 -2.53 8.52 8.18
C VAL A 98 -1.70 7.36 8.72
N LYS A 99 -2.19 6.71 9.77
CA LYS A 99 -1.56 5.50 10.28
C LYS A 99 -1.83 4.38 9.28
N LEU A 100 -0.80 3.95 8.60
CA LEU A 100 -0.87 2.84 7.64
C LEU A 100 -0.92 1.48 8.35
N GLU A 101 -1.42 1.40 9.57
CA GLU A 101 -1.55 0.14 10.32
C GLU A 101 -2.46 -0.87 9.61
N GLU A 102 -3.40 -0.39 8.80
CA GLU A 102 -4.22 -1.28 7.96
C GLU A 102 -3.53 -1.72 6.66
N GLN A 103 -2.47 -1.06 6.27
CA GLN A 103 -1.59 -1.51 5.18
C GLN A 103 -0.47 -2.42 5.67
N ALA A 104 -0.36 -2.65 6.97
CA ALA A 104 0.57 -3.63 7.50
C ALA A 104 0.17 -5.05 7.07
N ALA A 105 1.17 -5.90 6.86
CA ALA A 105 0.94 -7.31 6.63
C ALA A 105 0.16 -7.91 7.81
N LYS A 106 -0.82 -8.78 7.50
CA LYS A 106 -1.66 -9.49 8.48
C LYS A 106 -1.65 -10.96 8.16
N SER A 107 -1.89 -11.80 9.16
CA SER A 107 -2.04 -13.23 8.94
C SER A 107 -3.33 -13.75 9.55
N GLU A 108 -3.82 -14.83 8.97
CA GLU A 108 -4.90 -15.67 9.49
C GLU A 108 -4.58 -17.14 9.19
N VAL A 109 -5.18 -18.05 9.94
CA VAL A 109 -5.09 -19.48 9.67
C VAL A 109 -6.41 -19.96 9.11
N ILE A 110 -6.37 -20.64 7.98
CA ILE A 110 -7.52 -21.28 7.37
C ILE A 110 -7.37 -22.80 7.43
N GLU A 111 -8.46 -23.50 7.66
CA GLU A 111 -8.52 -24.95 7.59
C GLU A 111 -9.08 -25.37 6.23
N LEU A 112 -8.33 -26.22 5.54
CA LEU A 112 -8.67 -26.76 4.23
C LEU A 112 -8.87 -28.26 4.37
N GLN A 113 -9.95 -28.77 3.81
CA GLN A 113 -10.22 -30.21 3.78
C GLN A 113 -10.10 -30.72 2.34
N GLN A 114 -9.29 -31.76 2.17
CA GLN A 114 -9.16 -32.44 0.89
C GLN A 114 -9.34 -33.96 1.12
N GLY A 115 -10.51 -34.48 0.79
CA GLY A 115 -10.89 -35.85 1.15
C GLY A 115 -10.95 -36.01 2.67
N ASP A 116 -10.22 -36.98 3.19
CA ASP A 116 -10.12 -37.28 4.64
C ASP A 116 -8.96 -36.53 5.32
N GLU A 117 -8.19 -35.74 4.60
CA GLU A 117 -7.05 -35.00 5.15
C GLU A 117 -7.44 -33.53 5.43
N ASN A 118 -7.02 -33.04 6.58
CA ASN A 118 -7.19 -31.63 6.99
C ASN A 118 -5.83 -30.94 6.94
N PHE A 119 -5.78 -29.80 6.25
CA PHE A 119 -4.60 -28.95 6.14
C PHE A 119 -4.87 -27.61 6.80
N ARG A 120 -3.88 -27.08 7.50
CA ARG A 120 -3.89 -25.74 8.08
C ARG A 120 -2.97 -24.84 7.27
N ALA A 121 -3.52 -23.88 6.57
CA ALA A 121 -2.74 -22.92 5.81
C ALA A 121 -2.70 -21.56 6.51
N GLY A 122 -1.49 -21.02 6.69
CA GLY A 122 -1.29 -19.64 7.15
C GLY A 122 -1.37 -18.68 5.97
N VAL A 123 -2.39 -17.83 5.93
CA VAL A 123 -2.51 -16.81 4.91
C VAL A 123 -1.88 -15.51 5.40
N ILE A 124 -0.91 -14.98 4.66
CA ILE A 124 -0.27 -13.69 4.92
C ILE A 124 -0.68 -12.71 3.82
N THR A 125 -1.51 -11.74 4.15
CA THR A 125 -1.94 -10.68 3.21
C THR A 125 -0.99 -9.49 3.31
N VAL A 126 -0.43 -9.07 2.16
CA VAL A 126 0.51 -7.95 2.06
C VAL A 126 -0.04 -6.90 1.08
N PRO A 127 -0.76 -5.88 1.55
CA PRO A 127 -1.41 -4.90 0.68
C PRO A 127 -0.47 -3.87 0.07
N ALA A 128 0.75 -3.70 0.61
CA ALA A 128 1.77 -2.80 0.08
C ALA A 128 3.18 -3.19 0.56
N PHE A 129 4.21 -2.72 -0.14
CA PHE A 129 5.61 -2.84 0.29
C PHE A 129 6.02 -1.57 1.05
N TYR A 130 5.72 -1.53 2.35
CA TYR A 130 5.97 -0.36 3.20
C TYR A 130 7.29 -0.46 3.97
N MET A 131 7.85 0.71 4.28
CA MET A 131 9.01 0.88 5.14
C MET A 131 8.94 2.23 5.86
N ASP A 132 9.22 2.26 7.15
CA ASP A 132 9.42 3.49 7.90
C ASP A 132 10.85 4.01 7.66
N PHE A 133 10.99 4.83 6.60
CA PHE A 133 12.28 5.37 6.20
C PHE A 133 12.89 6.32 7.24
N GLU A 134 12.07 7.00 8.03
CA GLU A 134 12.55 7.91 9.06
C GLU A 134 13.13 7.12 10.24
N ALA A 135 12.39 6.18 10.79
CA ALA A 135 12.85 5.28 11.84
C ALA A 135 14.07 4.45 11.36
N TYR A 136 14.08 4.01 10.10
CA TYR A 136 15.24 3.34 9.51
C TYR A 136 16.49 4.23 9.48
N ARG A 137 16.38 5.49 9.06
CA ARG A 137 17.49 6.45 9.04
C ARG A 137 17.99 6.78 10.46
N GLN A 138 17.07 6.84 11.43
CA GLN A 138 17.39 7.04 12.84
C GLN A 138 17.96 5.78 13.50
N ARG A 139 18.07 4.66 12.75
CA ARG A 139 18.53 3.36 13.23
C ARG A 139 17.67 2.79 14.36
N ASP A 140 16.37 3.10 14.37
CA ASP A 140 15.45 2.48 15.32
C ASP A 140 15.42 0.96 15.08
N PRO A 141 15.80 0.14 16.08
CA PRO A 141 15.78 -1.31 15.94
C PRO A 141 14.39 -1.88 15.72
N ASN A 142 13.33 -1.10 16.00
CA ASN A 142 11.93 -1.52 15.87
C ASN A 142 11.19 -0.86 14.69
N PHE A 143 11.93 -0.28 13.71
CA PHE A 143 11.26 0.31 12.56
C PHE A 143 10.35 -0.73 11.87
N LYS A 144 9.17 -0.26 11.45
CA LYS A 144 8.19 -1.09 10.72
C LYS A 144 8.57 -1.22 9.26
N SER A 145 8.50 -2.45 8.73
CA SER A 145 8.61 -2.70 7.31
C SER A 145 7.94 -4.03 6.93
N THR A 146 7.58 -4.17 5.66
CA THR A 146 6.90 -5.36 5.14
C THR A 146 7.67 -6.64 5.44
N SER A 147 8.96 -6.68 5.11
CA SER A 147 9.78 -7.89 5.28
C SER A 147 9.92 -8.30 6.74
N ARG A 148 10.02 -7.32 7.65
CA ARG A 148 10.13 -7.59 9.10
C ARG A 148 8.81 -8.06 9.70
N ASP A 149 7.71 -7.44 9.29
CA ASP A 149 6.40 -7.84 9.80
C ASP A 149 6.02 -9.23 9.27
N VAL A 150 6.24 -9.51 7.97
CA VAL A 150 6.03 -10.86 7.40
C VAL A 150 6.92 -11.90 8.09
N MET A 151 8.18 -11.58 8.40
CA MET A 151 9.06 -12.50 9.13
C MET A 151 8.49 -12.86 10.51
N LYS A 152 7.93 -11.88 11.24
CA LYS A 152 7.26 -12.12 12.52
C LYS A 152 6.02 -13.00 12.35
N LEU A 153 5.18 -12.68 11.34
CA LEU A 153 3.99 -13.49 11.05
C LEU A 153 4.33 -14.94 10.69
N ILE A 154 5.41 -15.19 9.93
CA ILE A 154 5.90 -16.54 9.65
C ILE A 154 6.29 -17.28 10.95
N ILE A 155 6.97 -16.60 11.88
CA ILE A 155 7.34 -17.18 13.17
C ILE A 155 6.09 -17.58 13.95
N ASP A 156 5.08 -16.72 13.98
CA ASP A 156 3.86 -16.98 14.75
C ASP A 156 3.03 -18.09 14.11
N LEU A 157 2.86 -18.09 12.78
CA LEU A 157 2.20 -19.18 12.05
C LEU A 157 2.91 -20.54 12.23
N LYS A 158 4.25 -20.56 12.26
CA LYS A 158 5.01 -21.79 12.58
C LYS A 158 4.72 -22.30 13.99
N LYS A 159 4.56 -21.43 14.99
CA LYS A 159 4.17 -21.82 16.36
C LYS A 159 2.74 -22.38 16.39
N GLU A 160 1.85 -21.85 15.55
CA GLU A 160 0.48 -22.34 15.40
C GLU A 160 0.39 -23.69 14.68
N GLY A 161 1.51 -24.18 14.10
CA GLY A 161 1.58 -25.49 13.45
C GLY A 161 0.86 -25.53 12.11
N VAL A 162 1.04 -24.51 11.26
CA VAL A 162 0.51 -24.52 9.88
C VAL A 162 1.35 -25.43 8.98
N ASP A 163 0.71 -26.11 8.04
CA ASP A 163 1.34 -27.04 7.09
C ASP A 163 1.99 -26.30 5.92
N GLY A 164 1.52 -25.09 5.61
CA GLY A 164 2.05 -24.26 4.53
C GLY A 164 1.63 -22.80 4.64
N ILE A 165 2.22 -21.93 3.80
CA ILE A 165 1.93 -20.50 3.75
C ILE A 165 1.34 -20.14 2.40
N ILE A 166 0.32 -19.29 2.43
CA ILE A 166 -0.23 -18.57 1.28
C ILE A 166 0.16 -17.10 1.44
N LEU A 167 1.01 -16.60 0.56
CA LEU A 167 1.36 -15.19 0.50
C LEU A 167 0.41 -14.48 -0.47
N ASP A 168 -0.51 -13.69 0.05
CA ASP A 168 -1.52 -12.98 -0.73
C ASP A 168 -1.05 -11.57 -1.07
N LEU A 169 -0.68 -11.37 -2.34
CA LEU A 169 -0.30 -10.08 -2.93
C LEU A 169 -1.41 -9.52 -3.83
N ARG A 170 -2.60 -10.08 -3.80
CA ARG A 170 -3.72 -9.53 -4.57
C ARG A 170 -4.05 -8.12 -4.08
N ASN A 171 -4.28 -7.20 -5.03
CA ASN A 171 -4.49 -5.77 -4.77
C ASN A 171 -3.33 -5.07 -4.06
N ASN A 172 -2.10 -5.64 -4.13
CA ASN A 172 -0.92 -4.95 -3.65
C ASN A 172 -0.63 -3.73 -4.53
N GLY A 173 -0.64 -2.54 -3.92
CA GLY A 173 -0.42 -1.27 -4.62
C GLY A 173 1.04 -0.94 -4.93
N GLY A 174 1.98 -1.89 -4.71
CA GLY A 174 3.41 -1.62 -4.86
C GLY A 174 4.03 -0.99 -3.63
N GLY A 175 5.09 -0.20 -3.81
CA GLY A 175 5.81 0.50 -2.74
C GLY A 175 7.33 0.43 -2.87
N SER A 176 8.02 0.18 -1.77
CA SER A 176 9.48 0.11 -1.73
C SER A 176 10.03 -1.11 -2.46
N LEU A 177 10.84 -0.90 -3.51
CA LEU A 177 11.56 -1.98 -4.19
C LEU A 177 12.47 -2.74 -3.22
N TYR A 178 13.13 -2.03 -2.30
CA TYR A 178 13.95 -2.64 -1.26
C TYR A 178 13.14 -3.61 -0.39
N GLU A 179 11.93 -3.25 0.01
CA GLU A 179 11.07 -4.14 0.80
C GLU A 179 10.51 -5.30 -0.04
N ALA A 180 10.21 -5.09 -1.32
CA ALA A 180 9.80 -6.18 -2.21
C ALA A 180 10.92 -7.23 -2.37
N THR A 181 12.16 -6.78 -2.57
CA THR A 181 13.32 -7.68 -2.66
C THR A 181 13.64 -8.34 -1.31
N SER A 182 13.55 -7.60 -0.21
CA SER A 182 13.75 -8.14 1.15
C SER A 182 12.68 -9.16 1.55
N LEU A 183 11.44 -8.94 1.12
CA LEU A 183 10.36 -9.93 1.30
C LEU A 183 10.67 -11.21 0.52
N THR A 184 11.09 -11.07 -0.74
CA THR A 184 11.48 -12.21 -1.58
C THR A 184 12.60 -13.03 -0.94
N ASP A 185 13.57 -12.35 -0.27
CA ASP A 185 14.65 -12.97 0.48
C ASP A 185 14.21 -13.93 1.59
N LEU A 186 12.98 -13.81 2.07
CA LEU A 186 12.46 -14.72 3.08
C LEU A 186 12.16 -16.12 2.51
N PHE A 187 11.92 -16.25 1.21
CA PHE A 187 11.34 -17.44 0.60
C PHE A 187 12.22 -18.14 -0.44
N ILE A 188 13.18 -17.45 -1.06
CA ILE A 188 13.97 -18.04 -2.15
C ILE A 188 15.45 -18.19 -1.81
N HIS A 189 16.13 -19.07 -2.56
CA HIS A 189 17.58 -19.24 -2.50
C HIS A 189 18.32 -18.07 -3.18
N PRO A 190 19.65 -17.89 -2.94
CA PRO A 190 20.44 -16.83 -3.53
C PRO A 190 20.30 -16.76 -5.05
N GLY A 191 20.15 -15.55 -5.57
CA GLY A 191 20.05 -15.31 -7.02
C GLY A 191 19.62 -13.87 -7.33
N PRO A 192 19.63 -13.47 -8.60
CA PRO A 192 19.10 -12.19 -9.01
C PRO A 192 17.58 -12.17 -8.86
N VAL A 193 17.05 -11.10 -8.28
CA VAL A 193 15.60 -10.91 -8.03
C VAL A 193 15.03 -9.92 -9.03
N VAL A 194 15.70 -8.78 -9.21
CA VAL A 194 15.29 -7.71 -10.10
C VAL A 194 16.47 -7.20 -10.90
N GLN A 195 16.24 -6.88 -12.17
CA GLN A 195 17.18 -6.17 -13.02
C GLN A 195 16.58 -4.82 -13.40
N ILE A 196 17.39 -3.75 -13.23
CA ILE A 196 16.97 -2.39 -13.57
C ILE A 196 17.88 -1.91 -14.70
N ARG A 197 17.30 -1.59 -15.87
CA ARG A 197 17.99 -0.94 -16.96
C ARG A 197 17.83 0.57 -16.82
N HIS A 198 18.93 1.27 -16.58
CA HIS A 198 18.96 2.72 -16.49
C HIS A 198 18.95 3.38 -17.89
N ALA A 199 18.64 4.69 -17.93
CA ALA A 199 18.61 5.45 -19.20
C ALA A 199 19.95 5.46 -19.93
N ASP A 200 21.07 5.37 -19.22
CA ASP A 200 22.44 5.26 -19.73
C ASP A 200 22.81 3.83 -20.20
N GLN A 201 21.81 2.94 -20.32
CA GLN A 201 21.95 1.51 -20.67
C GLN A 201 22.68 0.66 -19.62
N HIS A 202 23.12 1.22 -18.50
CA HIS A 202 23.65 0.43 -17.39
C HIS A 202 22.55 -0.49 -16.80
N VAL A 203 22.90 -1.74 -16.48
CA VAL A 203 22.01 -2.69 -15.84
C VAL A 203 22.49 -2.95 -14.42
N SER A 204 21.73 -2.49 -13.44
CA SER A 204 21.91 -2.91 -12.05
C SER A 204 21.08 -4.15 -11.74
N ARG A 205 21.54 -4.96 -10.79
CA ARG A 205 20.86 -6.17 -10.35
C ARG A 205 20.72 -6.14 -8.84
N GLU A 206 19.50 -6.21 -8.38
CA GLU A 206 19.21 -6.46 -6.97
C GLU A 206 19.42 -7.95 -6.70
N GLN A 207 20.32 -8.26 -5.79
CA GLN A 207 20.65 -9.63 -5.42
C GLN A 207 20.31 -9.89 -3.96
N ARG A 208 19.95 -11.12 -3.69
CA ARG A 208 19.73 -11.57 -2.31
C ARG A 208 20.99 -11.54 -1.46
N ALA A 209 20.82 -11.12 -0.20
CA ALA A 209 21.88 -11.12 0.80
C ALA A 209 21.92 -12.41 1.63
N ARG A 210 20.79 -13.11 1.81
CA ARG A 210 20.72 -14.32 2.65
C ARG A 210 21.20 -15.56 1.92
N GLN A 211 21.94 -16.41 2.61
CA GLN A 211 22.43 -17.68 2.05
C GLN A 211 21.34 -18.76 1.98
N ARG A 212 20.32 -18.70 2.85
CA ARG A 212 19.19 -19.66 2.90
C ARG A 212 17.88 -18.91 3.06
N PRO A 213 16.77 -19.45 2.54
CA PRO A 213 15.44 -18.91 2.83
C PRO A 213 15.18 -18.87 4.34
N PHE A 214 14.40 -17.90 4.79
CA PHE A 214 13.90 -17.88 6.17
C PHE A 214 12.75 -18.89 6.36
N TYR A 215 11.96 -19.07 5.30
CA TYR A 215 10.91 -20.06 5.20
C TYR A 215 11.17 -20.96 3.99
N ASP A 216 11.27 -22.25 4.22
CA ASP A 216 11.56 -23.29 3.23
C ASP A 216 10.44 -24.35 3.11
N GLY A 217 9.30 -24.12 3.77
CA GLY A 217 8.10 -24.95 3.68
C GLY A 217 7.26 -24.70 2.43
N PRO A 218 6.12 -25.41 2.29
CA PRO A 218 5.19 -25.20 1.18
C PRO A 218 4.71 -23.75 1.09
N LEU A 219 4.81 -23.14 -0.10
CA LEU A 219 4.44 -21.74 -0.37
C LEU A 219 3.59 -21.63 -1.63
N ILE A 220 2.49 -20.91 -1.50
CA ILE A 220 1.67 -20.44 -2.64
C ILE A 220 1.69 -18.92 -2.63
N VAL A 221 1.84 -18.29 -3.79
CA VAL A 221 1.75 -16.84 -3.94
C VAL A 221 0.53 -16.51 -4.79
N LEU A 222 -0.37 -15.69 -4.25
CA LEU A 222 -1.54 -15.20 -4.96
C LEU A 222 -1.28 -13.79 -5.49
N ILE A 223 -1.53 -13.59 -6.76
CA ILE A 223 -1.45 -12.29 -7.45
C ILE A 223 -2.71 -12.08 -8.27
N ASN A 224 -3.03 -10.82 -8.58
CA ASN A 224 -4.05 -10.45 -9.55
C ASN A 224 -3.51 -9.35 -10.49
N ARG A 225 -4.31 -9.00 -11.47
CA ARG A 225 -4.03 -7.86 -12.36
C ARG A 225 -4.56 -6.58 -11.76
#